data_ed6e0a8fd4b038d01067903c1d36e260
#
_entry.id   ed6e0a8fd4b038d01067903c1d36e260
#
_cell.length_a   1.000
_cell.length_b   1.000
_cell.length_c   1.000
_cell.angle_alpha   90.00
_cell.angle_beta   90.00
_cell.angle_gamma   90.00
#
_symmetry.space_group_name_H-M   'P 1'
#
loop_
_entity.id
_entity.type
_entity.pdbx_description
1 polymer ?
#
loop_
_entity_poly.entity_id
_entity_poly.type
_entity_poly.pdbx_seq_one_letter_code
_entity_poly.pdbx_strand_id
1 'polypeptide(L)'
;AEAEQSDVGRKIARIDPEVARQLDLSTGDALEISSMGKKTTVLCWPAREKDTGKGLVRIDGYLRNRLDVGINDSVEIKKVQSKSAEKVTLAPTEPLRIVGAEGYLQEYLLGGLLSTGDIFPLTIMGQRVDLVVISTKPSGPVLMEDSTEVTVSEESEKAVQVAKGDGAPSISYEDIGGIKNEVSRL
;
A
#
# COMPACT_ATOMS: atom_id res chain seq x y z
N ALA A 1 15.81 2.26 -0.73
CA ALA A 1 16.28 3.57 -0.30
C ALA A 1 15.11 4.41 0.21
N GLU A 2 15.42 5.53 0.85
CA GLU A 2 14.43 6.40 1.43
C GLU A 2 13.70 7.21 0.35
N ALA A 3 12.38 7.40 0.52
CA ALA A 3 11.59 8.17 -0.43
C ALA A 3 11.90 9.67 -0.32
N GLU A 4 11.59 10.40 -1.39
CA GLU A 4 11.60 11.84 -1.34
C GLU A 4 10.42 12.33 -0.51
N GLN A 5 10.57 13.50 0.12
CA GLN A 5 9.54 14.03 1.02
C GLN A 5 8.17 14.15 0.33
N SER A 6 8.17 14.53 -0.93
CA SER A 6 6.93 14.71 -1.70
C SER A 6 6.20 13.40 -2.00
N ASP A 7 6.88 12.26 -1.86
CA ASP A 7 6.32 10.95 -2.19
C ASP A 7 5.78 10.20 -0.97
N VAL A 8 6.04 10.71 0.22
CA VAL A 8 5.65 10.03 1.46
C VAL A 8 4.13 9.92 1.56
N GLY A 9 3.64 8.71 1.83
CA GLY A 9 2.22 8.43 1.98
C GLY A 9 1.45 8.28 0.68
N ARG A 10 2.12 8.32 -0.48
CA ARG A 10 1.46 8.30 -1.78
C ARG A 10 1.53 6.95 -2.50
N LYS A 11 2.13 5.96 -1.88
CA LYS A 11 2.31 4.62 -2.45
C LYS A 11 3.03 4.67 -3.80
N ILE A 12 4.10 5.43 -3.86
CA ILE A 12 4.93 5.58 -5.04
C ILE A 12 6.28 4.92 -4.79
N ALA A 13 6.75 4.17 -5.78
CA ALA A 13 8.12 3.66 -5.80
C ALA A 13 8.85 4.31 -6.96
N ARG A 14 9.95 5.00 -6.65
CA ARG A 14 10.83 5.57 -7.67
C ARG A 14 11.80 4.49 -8.12
N ILE A 15 11.74 4.13 -9.39
CA ILE A 15 12.48 3.01 -9.96
C ILE A 15 13.57 3.56 -10.88
N ASP A 16 14.77 3.00 -10.77
CA ASP A 16 15.90 3.30 -11.67
C ASP A 16 15.42 3.09 -13.12
N PRO A 17 15.59 4.07 -14.01
CA PRO A 17 15.15 3.93 -15.40
C PRO A 17 15.71 2.72 -16.12
N GLU A 18 16.92 2.28 -15.79
CA GLU A 18 17.50 1.07 -16.42
C GLU A 18 16.76 -0.18 -15.96
N VAL A 19 16.41 -0.26 -14.67
CA VAL A 19 15.64 -1.38 -14.14
C VAL A 19 14.23 -1.36 -14.75
N ALA A 20 13.62 -0.17 -14.86
CA ALA A 20 12.30 -0.03 -15.47
C ALA A 20 12.29 -0.55 -16.90
N ARG A 21 13.34 -0.22 -17.67
CA ARG A 21 13.46 -0.69 -19.05
C ARG A 21 13.57 -2.21 -19.11
N GLN A 22 14.38 -2.81 -18.23
CA GLN A 22 14.54 -4.27 -18.19
C GLN A 22 13.23 -4.98 -17.87
N LEU A 23 12.38 -4.38 -17.04
CA LEU A 23 11.12 -4.96 -16.60
C LEU A 23 9.92 -4.47 -17.42
N ASP A 24 10.18 -3.68 -18.46
CA ASP A 24 9.14 -3.10 -19.32
C ASP A 24 8.10 -2.31 -18.51
N LEU A 25 8.60 -1.44 -17.63
CA LEU A 25 7.78 -0.61 -16.77
C LEU A 25 7.67 0.81 -17.33
N SER A 26 6.48 1.37 -17.24
CA SER A 26 6.21 2.77 -17.60
C SER A 26 5.70 3.51 -16.38
N THR A 27 5.83 4.83 -16.40
CA THR A 27 5.31 5.67 -15.32
C THR A 27 3.81 5.43 -15.15
N GLY A 28 3.39 5.18 -13.91
CA GLY A 28 2.00 4.91 -13.60
C GLY A 28 1.62 3.43 -13.61
N ASP A 29 2.53 2.55 -14.01
CA ASP A 29 2.27 1.11 -13.93
C ASP A 29 2.20 0.64 -12.50
N ALA A 30 1.41 -0.41 -12.25
CA ALA A 30 1.31 -1.02 -10.92
C ALA A 30 2.43 -2.03 -10.75
N LEU A 31 3.07 -1.98 -9.59
CA LEU A 31 4.15 -2.89 -9.21
C LEU A 31 3.82 -3.62 -7.94
N GLU A 32 4.24 -4.88 -7.86
CA GLU A 32 4.30 -5.58 -6.59
C GLU A 32 5.74 -5.57 -6.12
N ILE A 33 5.95 -5.08 -4.90
CA ILE A 33 7.24 -5.14 -4.23
C ILE A 33 7.13 -6.18 -3.14
N SER A 34 8.09 -7.08 -3.06
CA SER A 34 8.05 -8.15 -2.06
C SER A 34 9.40 -8.37 -1.41
N SER A 35 9.36 -8.88 -0.18
CA SER A 35 10.53 -9.27 0.58
C SER A 35 10.11 -10.29 1.63
N MET A 36 10.76 -11.45 1.62
CA MET A 36 10.60 -12.48 2.65
C MET A 36 9.14 -12.83 2.95
N GLY A 37 8.34 -12.99 1.90
CA GLY A 37 6.94 -13.37 2.04
C GLY A 37 5.98 -12.23 2.26
N LYS A 38 6.45 -11.03 2.48
CA LYS A 38 5.61 -9.84 2.60
C LYS A 38 5.61 -9.08 1.29
N LYS A 39 4.48 -8.49 0.95
CA LYS A 39 4.35 -7.78 -0.33
C LYS A 39 3.36 -6.64 -0.23
N THR A 40 3.53 -5.66 -1.12
CA THR A 40 2.62 -4.54 -1.28
C THR A 40 2.62 -4.10 -2.73
N THR A 41 1.60 -3.38 -3.14
CA THR A 41 1.51 -2.83 -4.49
C THR A 41 1.68 -1.32 -4.45
N VAL A 42 2.36 -0.79 -5.46
CA VAL A 42 2.68 0.64 -5.56
C VAL A 42 2.62 1.08 -7.00
N LEU A 43 2.61 2.39 -7.22
CA LEU A 43 2.74 2.96 -8.56
C LEU A 43 4.21 3.18 -8.89
N CYS A 44 4.56 2.89 -10.14
CA CYS A 44 5.91 3.10 -10.66
C CYS A 44 6.08 4.54 -11.11
N TRP A 45 7.09 5.22 -10.60
CA TRP A 45 7.49 6.55 -11.06
C TRP A 45 9.00 6.51 -11.33
N PRO A 46 9.49 7.33 -12.27
CA PRO A 46 10.92 7.32 -12.58
C PRO A 46 11.74 7.91 -11.43
N ALA A 47 12.89 7.33 -11.17
CA ALA A 47 13.84 7.87 -10.20
C ALA A 47 14.45 9.15 -10.75
N ARG A 48 14.99 9.96 -9.83
CA ARG A 48 15.70 11.17 -10.20
C ARG A 48 16.99 10.79 -10.94
N GLU A 49 17.49 11.76 -11.71
CA GLU A 49 18.70 11.53 -12.52
C GLU A 49 19.86 11.04 -11.67
N LYS A 50 19.98 11.54 -10.44
CA LYS A 50 21.07 11.17 -9.53
C LYS A 50 21.06 9.67 -9.17
N ASP A 51 19.94 9.00 -9.34
CA ASP A 51 19.81 7.57 -9.00
C ASP A 51 19.91 6.65 -10.20
N THR A 52 20.08 7.20 -11.41
CA THR A 52 20.15 6.39 -12.62
C THR A 52 21.38 5.48 -12.60
N GLY A 53 21.15 4.21 -12.88
CA GLY A 53 22.24 3.20 -12.93
C GLY A 53 22.67 2.67 -11.58
N LYS A 54 22.02 3.08 -10.49
CA LYS A 54 22.42 2.65 -9.14
C LYS A 54 21.64 1.44 -8.64
N GLY A 55 20.60 1.02 -9.36
CA GLY A 55 19.78 -0.13 -8.96
C GLY A 55 18.97 0.12 -7.69
N LEU A 56 18.62 1.37 -7.43
CA LEU A 56 17.90 1.75 -6.22
C LEU A 56 16.38 1.80 -6.46
N VAL A 57 15.64 1.46 -5.42
CA VAL A 57 14.19 1.69 -5.34
C VAL A 57 13.96 2.57 -4.11
N ARG A 58 13.28 3.69 -4.31
CA ARG A 58 12.97 4.61 -3.21
C ARG A 58 11.51 4.47 -2.82
N ILE A 59 11.29 4.02 -1.58
CA ILE A 59 9.97 3.86 -1.00
C ILE A 59 9.95 4.49 0.39
N ASP A 60 8.76 4.92 0.83
CA ASP A 60 8.63 5.60 2.11
C ASP A 60 8.64 4.63 3.29
N GLY A 61 8.61 5.18 4.50
CA GLY A 61 8.66 4.38 5.72
C GLY A 61 7.43 3.50 5.91
N TYR A 62 6.27 3.94 5.44
CA TYR A 62 5.06 3.11 5.53
C TYR A 62 5.21 1.83 4.71
N LEU A 63 5.74 1.95 3.49
CA LEU A 63 5.96 0.80 2.62
C LEU A 63 7.06 -0.10 3.18
N ARG A 64 8.14 0.50 3.71
CA ARG A 64 9.22 -0.30 4.31
C ARG A 64 8.71 -1.09 5.51
N ASN A 65 7.87 -0.47 6.35
CA ASN A 65 7.30 -1.17 7.49
C ASN A 65 6.40 -2.31 7.04
N ARG A 66 5.62 -2.10 6.00
CA ARG A 66 4.74 -3.13 5.48
C ARG A 66 5.50 -4.33 4.94
N LEU A 67 6.67 -4.09 4.36
CA LEU A 67 7.54 -5.13 3.83
C LEU A 67 8.52 -5.67 4.87
N ASP A 68 8.59 -5.03 6.02
CA ASP A 68 9.54 -5.37 7.09
C ASP A 68 10.98 -5.29 6.56
N VAL A 69 11.29 -4.20 5.85
CA VAL A 69 12.63 -3.97 5.31
C VAL A 69 13.19 -2.65 5.82
N GLY A 70 14.50 -2.58 5.93
CA GLY A 70 15.21 -1.35 6.26
C GLY A 70 15.83 -0.73 5.02
N ILE A 71 16.47 0.42 5.22
CA ILE A 71 17.25 1.06 4.17
C ILE A 71 18.44 0.16 3.87
N ASN A 72 18.74 -0.02 2.58
CA ASN A 72 19.80 -0.90 2.05
C ASN A 72 19.41 -2.38 1.97
N ASP A 73 18.23 -2.76 2.42
CA ASP A 73 17.75 -4.13 2.18
C ASP A 73 17.30 -4.25 0.73
N SER A 74 17.36 -5.48 0.22
CA SER A 74 16.92 -5.78 -1.15
C SER A 74 15.46 -6.17 -1.19
N VAL A 75 14.79 -5.82 -2.29
CA VAL A 75 13.41 -6.20 -2.53
C VAL A 75 13.28 -6.74 -3.94
N GLU A 76 12.23 -7.52 -4.17
CA GLU A 76 11.88 -8.00 -5.50
C GLU A 76 10.75 -7.15 -6.06
N ILE A 77 10.81 -6.88 -7.36
CA ILE A 77 9.84 -6.04 -8.05
C ILE A 77 9.25 -6.81 -9.21
N LYS A 78 7.94 -6.73 -9.35
CA LYS A 78 7.23 -7.40 -10.42
C LYS A 78 6.09 -6.51 -10.92
N LYS A 79 5.92 -6.42 -12.25
CA LYS A 79 4.81 -5.70 -12.82
C LYS A 79 3.52 -6.49 -12.58
N VAL A 80 2.46 -5.81 -12.17
CA VAL A 80 1.16 -6.44 -11.94
C VAL A 80 0.07 -5.62 -12.60
N GLN A 81 -1.09 -6.27 -12.81
CA GLN A 81 -2.26 -5.59 -13.35
C GLN A 81 -3.07 -4.98 -12.22
N SER A 82 -3.59 -3.78 -12.45
CA SER A 82 -4.55 -3.15 -11.55
C SER A 82 -5.89 -3.04 -12.25
N LYS A 83 -6.95 -2.95 -11.46
CA LYS A 83 -8.31 -2.78 -11.98
C LYS A 83 -8.87 -1.46 -11.47
N SER A 84 -9.87 -0.91 -12.18
CA SER A 84 -10.56 0.28 -11.72
C SER A 84 -11.33 -0.04 -10.43
N ALA A 85 -11.21 0.84 -9.45
CA ALA A 85 -11.91 0.67 -8.18
C ALA A 85 -13.38 1.05 -8.34
N GLU A 86 -14.28 0.14 -7.97
CA GLU A 86 -15.71 0.44 -7.89
C GLU A 86 -16.04 1.01 -6.53
N LYS A 87 -15.52 0.39 -5.47
CA LYS A 87 -15.79 0.81 -4.10
C LYS A 87 -14.57 0.56 -3.23
N VAL A 88 -14.29 1.50 -2.34
CA VAL A 88 -13.20 1.39 -1.37
C VAL A 88 -13.78 1.74 0.00
N THR A 89 -13.52 0.89 0.98
CA THR A 89 -13.95 1.13 2.36
C THR A 89 -12.72 1.32 3.23
N LEU A 90 -12.69 2.43 3.96
CA LEU A 90 -11.61 2.76 4.87
C LEU A 90 -12.15 2.84 6.29
N ALA A 91 -11.27 2.66 7.27
CA ALA A 91 -11.62 2.83 8.68
C ALA A 91 -10.42 3.37 9.45
N PRO A 92 -10.67 4.21 10.47
CA PRO A 92 -9.57 4.67 11.32
C PRO A 92 -9.06 3.54 12.22
N THR A 93 -7.79 3.60 12.58
CA THR A 93 -7.20 2.59 13.47
C THR A 93 -7.58 2.84 14.93
N GLU A 94 -8.17 4.00 15.23
CA GLU A 94 -8.62 4.35 16.57
C GLU A 94 -10.14 4.49 16.57
N PRO A 95 -10.80 4.28 17.70
CA PRO A 95 -12.26 4.39 17.78
C PRO A 95 -12.68 5.85 17.65
N LEU A 96 -12.73 6.33 16.43
CA LEU A 96 -13.04 7.71 16.09
C LEU A 96 -14.10 7.72 15.00
N ARG A 97 -15.12 8.54 15.21
CA ARG A 97 -16.16 8.69 14.20
C ARG A 97 -15.81 9.84 13.26
N ILE A 98 -15.65 9.51 12.00
CA ILE A 98 -15.34 10.48 10.95
C ILE A 98 -16.60 10.64 10.10
N VAL A 99 -17.11 11.86 10.02
CA VAL A 99 -18.34 12.15 9.29
C VAL A 99 -18.04 13.16 8.20
N GLY A 100 -18.53 12.90 6.99
CA GLY A 100 -18.45 13.85 5.88
C GLY A 100 -17.08 13.92 5.22
N ALA A 101 -16.21 12.94 5.44
CA ALA A 101 -14.87 12.95 4.85
C ALA A 101 -14.79 12.26 3.50
N GLU A 102 -15.88 11.63 3.04
CA GLU A 102 -15.85 10.82 1.83
C GLU A 102 -15.43 11.61 0.60
N GLY A 103 -15.96 12.80 0.42
CA GLY A 103 -15.61 13.65 -0.72
C GLY A 103 -14.15 14.08 -0.69
N TYR A 104 -13.65 14.44 0.48
CA TYR A 104 -12.25 14.81 0.65
C TYR A 104 -11.34 13.63 0.33
N LEU A 105 -11.70 12.43 0.84
CA LEU A 105 -10.91 11.23 0.60
C LEU A 105 -10.93 10.85 -0.86
N GLN A 106 -12.04 11.02 -1.55
CA GLN A 106 -12.12 10.73 -2.97
C GLN A 106 -11.13 11.57 -3.75
N GLU A 107 -11.06 12.87 -3.46
CA GLU A 107 -10.08 13.74 -4.12
C GLU A 107 -8.65 13.41 -3.71
N TYR A 108 -8.43 13.15 -2.43
CA TYR A 108 -7.11 12.88 -1.89
C TYR A 108 -6.50 11.61 -2.50
N LEU A 109 -7.33 10.58 -2.70
CA LEU A 109 -6.88 9.28 -3.18
C LEU A 109 -6.99 9.13 -4.71
N LEU A 110 -7.56 10.12 -5.39
CA LEU A 110 -7.77 10.05 -6.83
C LEU A 110 -6.46 9.79 -7.57
N GLY A 111 -6.48 8.85 -8.51
CA GLY A 111 -5.31 8.47 -9.29
C GLY A 111 -4.35 7.57 -8.54
N GLY A 112 -4.61 7.25 -7.28
CA GLY A 112 -3.75 6.40 -6.49
C GLY A 112 -4.12 4.93 -6.60
N LEU A 113 -3.15 4.07 -6.29
CA LEU A 113 -3.34 2.63 -6.25
C LEU A 113 -3.62 2.21 -4.81
N LEU A 114 -4.68 1.43 -4.60
CA LEU A 114 -5.11 1.01 -3.27
C LEU A 114 -5.19 -0.51 -3.19
N SER A 115 -4.82 -1.03 -2.04
CA SER A 115 -5.00 -2.45 -1.70
C SER A 115 -5.43 -2.57 -0.26
N THR A 116 -6.15 -3.64 0.05
CA THR A 116 -6.55 -3.92 1.44
C THR A 116 -5.32 -3.96 2.34
N GLY A 117 -5.38 -3.25 3.45
CA GLY A 117 -4.29 -3.14 4.40
C GLY A 117 -3.42 -1.89 4.24
N ASP A 118 -3.61 -1.12 3.18
CA ASP A 118 -2.86 0.13 3.00
C ASP A 118 -3.26 1.15 4.06
N ILE A 119 -2.27 1.92 4.51
CA ILE A 119 -2.45 2.93 5.55
C ILE A 119 -2.22 4.31 4.96
N PHE A 120 -3.17 5.21 5.17
CA PHE A 120 -3.08 6.59 4.72
C PHE A 120 -3.18 7.51 5.93
N PRO A 121 -2.10 8.24 6.26
CA PRO A 121 -2.15 9.20 7.36
C PRO A 121 -2.88 10.46 6.92
N LEU A 122 -3.84 10.88 7.72
CA LEU A 122 -4.56 12.13 7.50
C LEU A 122 -4.42 13.02 8.72
N THR A 123 -4.49 14.32 8.51
CA THR A 123 -4.59 15.26 9.61
C THR A 123 -6.00 15.85 9.61
N ILE A 124 -6.75 15.54 10.66
CA ILE A 124 -8.13 16.01 10.81
C ILE A 124 -8.17 16.89 12.06
N MET A 125 -8.52 18.16 11.88
CA MET A 125 -8.59 19.14 12.98
C MET A 125 -7.30 19.18 13.82
N GLY A 126 -6.16 19.08 13.13
CA GLY A 126 -4.86 19.15 13.79
C GLY A 126 -4.40 17.84 14.42
N GLN A 127 -5.22 16.80 14.37
CA GLN A 127 -4.87 15.50 14.92
C GLN A 127 -4.59 14.52 13.79
N ARG A 128 -3.52 13.78 13.93
CA ARG A 128 -3.16 12.75 12.93
C ARG A 128 -4.01 11.51 13.16
N VAL A 129 -4.60 11.02 12.09
CA VAL A 129 -5.41 9.80 12.09
C VAL A 129 -4.94 8.92 10.94
N ASP A 130 -4.66 7.67 11.25
CA ASP A 130 -4.31 6.70 10.22
C ASP A 130 -5.58 5.98 9.77
N LEU A 131 -5.85 6.04 8.46
CA LEU A 131 -6.95 5.32 7.84
C LEU A 131 -6.41 4.10 7.12
N VAL A 132 -7.10 2.98 7.26
CA VAL A 132 -6.71 1.72 6.64
C VAL A 132 -7.78 1.33 5.63
N VAL A 133 -7.33 0.86 4.46
CA VAL A 133 -8.23 0.27 3.47
C VAL A 133 -8.63 -1.11 3.98
N ILE A 134 -9.88 -1.25 4.43
CA ILE A 134 -10.34 -2.53 4.98
C ILE A 134 -10.96 -3.42 3.92
N SER A 135 -11.42 -2.86 2.80
CA SER A 135 -11.88 -3.67 1.68
C SER A 135 -11.92 -2.85 0.40
N THR A 136 -11.77 -3.53 -0.72
CA THR A 136 -11.92 -2.93 -2.05
C THR A 136 -12.81 -3.81 -2.90
N LYS A 137 -13.48 -3.20 -3.87
CA LYS A 137 -14.25 -3.92 -4.89
C LYS A 137 -13.84 -3.39 -6.26
N PRO A 138 -13.30 -4.23 -7.15
CA PRO A 138 -12.94 -5.63 -6.95
C PRO A 138 -11.79 -5.81 -5.96
N SER A 139 -11.56 -7.03 -5.50
CA SER A 139 -10.46 -7.31 -4.59
C SER A 139 -9.12 -7.26 -5.35
N GLY A 140 -8.04 -7.02 -4.61
CA GLY A 140 -6.71 -6.86 -5.18
C GLY A 140 -6.35 -5.39 -5.36
N PRO A 141 -5.25 -5.09 -6.06
CA PRO A 141 -4.87 -3.70 -6.27
C PRO A 141 -5.84 -3.01 -7.22
N VAL A 142 -6.37 -1.87 -6.80
CA VAL A 142 -7.34 -1.10 -7.57
C VAL A 142 -6.91 0.34 -7.70
N LEU A 143 -7.25 0.94 -8.84
CA LEU A 143 -6.92 2.33 -9.13
C LEU A 143 -8.13 3.22 -8.83
N MET A 144 -7.93 4.25 -8.02
CA MET A 144 -8.98 5.21 -7.67
C MET A 144 -9.33 6.08 -8.87
N GLU A 145 -10.62 6.17 -9.15
CA GLU A 145 -11.16 6.98 -10.25
C GLU A 145 -12.27 7.87 -9.74
N ASP A 146 -12.69 8.82 -10.57
CA ASP A 146 -13.76 9.74 -10.22
C ASP A 146 -15.05 9.02 -9.82
N SER A 147 -15.31 7.87 -10.44
CA SER A 147 -16.52 7.10 -10.20
C SER A 147 -16.45 6.16 -9.01
N THR A 148 -15.28 6.07 -8.36
CA THR A 148 -15.10 5.15 -7.23
C THR A 148 -15.90 5.63 -6.02
N GLU A 149 -16.69 4.73 -5.46
CA GLU A 149 -17.43 5.02 -4.23
C GLU A 149 -16.51 4.84 -3.01
N VAL A 150 -16.43 5.86 -2.17
CA VAL A 150 -15.60 5.83 -0.95
C VAL A 150 -16.54 5.78 0.26
N THR A 151 -16.28 4.84 1.15
CA THR A 151 -17.04 4.67 2.39
C THR A 151 -16.08 4.67 3.57
N VAL A 152 -16.43 5.36 4.64
CA VAL A 152 -15.67 5.36 5.89
C VAL A 152 -16.45 4.58 6.93
N SER A 153 -15.84 3.53 7.45
CA SER A 153 -16.44 2.66 8.47
C SER A 153 -15.92 3.05 9.84
N GLU A 154 -16.66 2.68 10.87
CA GLU A 154 -16.23 2.91 12.26
C GLU A 154 -15.56 1.66 12.85
N GLU A 155 -15.29 0.64 12.05
CA GLU A 155 -14.73 -0.63 12.51
C GLU A 155 -13.22 -0.53 12.73
N SER A 156 -12.83 0.21 13.76
CA SER A 156 -11.40 0.45 14.04
C SER A 156 -10.65 -0.83 14.38
N GLU A 157 -11.28 -1.79 15.05
CA GLU A 157 -10.64 -3.07 15.35
C GLU A 157 -10.31 -3.83 14.07
N LYS A 158 -11.25 -3.83 13.12
CA LYS A 158 -11.01 -4.46 11.83
C LYS A 158 -9.89 -3.76 11.08
N ALA A 159 -9.83 -2.44 11.17
CA ALA A 159 -8.76 -1.66 10.56
C ALA A 159 -7.39 -2.07 11.12
N VAL A 160 -7.28 -2.22 12.44
CA VAL A 160 -6.03 -2.63 13.06
C VAL A 160 -5.62 -4.04 12.61
N GLN A 161 -6.58 -4.97 12.57
CA GLN A 161 -6.30 -6.34 12.13
C GLN A 161 -5.83 -6.37 10.68
N VAL A 162 -6.53 -5.67 9.80
CA VAL A 162 -6.18 -5.65 8.38
C VAL A 162 -4.81 -5.01 8.16
N ALA A 163 -4.50 -3.94 8.90
CA ALA A 163 -3.21 -3.28 8.80
C ALA A 163 -2.06 -4.19 9.21
N LYS A 164 -2.31 -5.10 10.15
CA LYS A 164 -1.31 -6.08 10.58
C LYS A 164 -1.22 -7.29 9.66
N GLY A 165 -2.10 -7.39 8.67
CA GLY A 165 -2.14 -8.53 7.78
C GLY A 165 -2.94 -9.72 8.32
N ASP A 166 -3.61 -9.56 9.43
CA ASP A 166 -4.36 -10.64 10.08
C ASP A 166 -5.79 -10.75 9.56
N GLY A 167 -6.23 -9.79 8.80
CA GLY A 167 -7.62 -9.75 8.33
C GLY A 167 -7.87 -10.45 7.01
N ALA A 168 -6.84 -11.00 6.38
CA ALA A 168 -7.00 -11.68 5.09
C ALA A 168 -7.68 -13.02 5.31
N PRO A 169 -8.68 -13.31 4.56
CA PRO A 169 -9.30 -14.63 4.62
C PRO A 169 -8.32 -15.67 4.17
N SER A 170 -7.72 -16.17 4.69
CA SER A 170 -6.75 -16.82 4.40
C SER A 170 -6.13 -17.73 4.76
N ILE A 171 -6.48 -17.23 4.64
CA ILE A 171 -5.99 -17.68 4.87
C ILE A 171 -5.43 -18.44 5.24
N SER A 172 -5.34 -18.77 5.36
CA SER A 172 -4.78 -19.38 5.84
C SER A 172 -4.00 -19.80 6.16
N TYR A 173 -3.81 -20.04 6.44
CA TYR A 173 -3.02 -20.28 7.00
C TYR A 173 -2.68 -21.04 7.36
N GLU A 174 -2.49 -21.29 7.55
CA GLU A 174 -2.21 -21.54 8.22
C GLU A 174 -1.87 -21.80 8.52
N ASP A 175 -1.92 -22.16 8.43
CA ASP A 175 -1.60 -22.00 9.06
C ASP A 175 -1.08 -22.12 9.36
N ILE A 176 -1.04 -22.47 9.37
CA ILE A 176 -0.51 -22.15 10.05
C ILE A 176 0.06 -22.12 10.40
N GLY A 177 0.08 -23.16 10.71
CA GLY A 177 0.57 -22.68 11.32
C GLY A 177 1.23 -22.67 11.35
N GLY A 178 0.99 -23.58 11.37
CA GLY A 178 1.52 -23.10 11.67
C GLY A 178 2.18 -23.19 11.63
N ILE A 179 2.11 -23.51 11.53
CA ILE A 179 2.54 -23.23 11.69
C ILE A 179 3.11 -23.27 11.80
N LYS A 180 3.14 -23.26 11.44
CA LYS A 180 3.60 -23.03 11.74
C LYS A 180 4.18 -22.81 11.71
N ASN A 181 4.13 -23.58 11.82
CA ASN A 181 4.58 -23.17 11.95
C ASN A 181 5.18 -23.16 12.01
N GLU A 182 5.46 -23.06 11.67
CA GLU A 182 5.81 -22.68 12.03
C GLU A 182 6.18 -22.43 12.12
N VAL A 183 6.24 -23.26 11.99
CA VAL A 183 6.47 -22.78 12.46
C VAL A 183 6.94 -22.65 12.61
N SER A 184 6.96 -22.81 12.15
CA SER A 184 7.26 -22.37 12.77
C SER A 184 7.76 -22.45 12.91
N ARG A 185 7.90 -22.60 12.60
CA ARG A 185 8.21 -22.37 13.16
C ARG A 185 8.56 -22.23 13.32
N LEU A 186 8.65 -22.86 13.06
CA LEU A 186 8.78 -22.46 13.59
C LEU A 186 8.95 -22.37 13.62
#